data_7f15953ba41db56179831b42cb206293
#
_entry.id   7f15953ba41db56179831b42cb206293
#
_cell.length_a   1.000
_cell.length_b   1.000
_cell.length_c   1.000
_cell.angle_alpha   90.00
_cell.angle_beta   90.00
_cell.angle_gamma   90.00
#
_symmetry.space_group_name_H-M   'P 1'
#
loop_
_entity.id
_entity.type
_entity.pdbx_description
1 polymer ?
#
loop_
_entity_poly.entity_id
_entity_poly.type
_entity_poly.pdbx_seq_one_letter_code
_entity_poly.pdbx_strand_id
1 'polypeptide(L)' 'MEANVVELMTEREILLKKISTYQFAALDLQLFLDTHPNDTETVTKMRAFKEKAQPLIAEYESKLEKMKKDLM' A
#
# COMPACT_ATOMS: atom_id res chain seq x y z
N MET A 1 -24.93 -1.60 -13.21
CA MET A 1 -24.72 -1.45 -11.78
C MET A 1 -23.81 -2.51 -11.19
N GLU A 2 -24.05 -3.78 -11.53
CA GLU A 2 -23.14 -4.85 -11.11
C GLU A 2 -21.73 -4.65 -11.62
N ALA A 3 -21.58 -4.12 -12.85
CA ALA A 3 -20.27 -3.83 -13.43
C ALA A 3 -19.46 -2.85 -12.58
N ASN A 4 -20.12 -1.85 -11.97
CA ASN A 4 -19.43 -0.86 -11.13
C ASN A 4 -18.90 -1.47 -9.84
N VAL A 5 -19.63 -2.41 -9.25
CA VAL A 5 -19.17 -3.10 -8.04
C VAL A 5 -17.96 -3.98 -8.37
N VAL A 6 -18.03 -4.70 -9.49
CA VAL A 6 -16.92 -5.54 -9.94
C VAL A 6 -15.67 -4.70 -10.22
N GLU A 7 -15.84 -3.54 -10.87
CA GLU A 7 -14.74 -2.62 -11.15
C GLU A 7 -14.09 -2.11 -9.87
N LEU A 8 -14.89 -1.73 -8.87
CA LEU A 8 -14.39 -1.26 -7.59
C LEU A 8 -13.61 -2.36 -6.85
N MET A 9 -14.10 -3.59 -6.90
CA MET A 9 -13.38 -4.72 -6.30
C MET A 9 -12.06 -4.98 -7.00
N THR A 10 -12.05 -4.92 -8.34
CA THR A 10 -10.83 -5.11 -9.13
C THR A 10 -9.81 -4.00 -8.84
N GLU A 11 -10.28 -2.75 -8.76
CA GLU A 11 -9.43 -1.61 -8.42
C GLU A 11 -8.83 -1.77 -7.02
N ARG A 12 -9.64 -2.23 -6.06
CA ARG A 12 -9.15 -2.50 -4.71
C ARG A 12 -8.06 -3.57 -4.70
N GLU A 13 -8.26 -4.64 -5.45
CA GLU A 13 -7.27 -5.72 -5.54
C GLU A 13 -5.95 -5.22 -6.12
N ILE A 14 -6.02 -4.40 -7.18
CA ILE A 14 -4.83 -3.81 -7.80
C ILE A 14 -4.11 -2.91 -6.80
N LEU A 15 -4.85 -2.05 -6.10
CA LEU A 15 -4.27 -1.17 -5.09
C LEU A 15 -3.63 -1.96 -3.95
N LEU A 16 -4.31 -3.00 -3.48
CA LEU A 16 -3.81 -3.83 -2.39
C LEU A 16 -2.50 -4.52 -2.79
N LYS A 17 -2.41 -5.00 -4.02
CA LYS A 17 -1.18 -5.60 -4.53
C LYS A 17 -0.03 -4.59 -4.57
N LYS A 18 -0.30 -3.36 -5.03
CA LYS A 18 0.71 -2.30 -5.05
C LYS A 18 1.17 -1.93 -3.64
N ILE A 19 0.21 -1.76 -2.73
CA ILE A 19 0.51 -1.46 -1.32
C ILE A 19 1.37 -2.57 -0.73
N SER A 20 0.98 -3.82 -0.93
CA SER A 20 1.71 -4.98 -0.41
C SER A 20 3.14 -5.03 -0.95
N THR A 21 3.32 -4.75 -2.24
CA THR A 21 4.63 -4.72 -2.89
C THR A 21 5.55 -3.71 -2.19
N TYR A 22 5.05 -2.49 -1.95
CA TYR A 22 5.84 -1.46 -1.27
C TYR A 22 6.10 -1.81 0.20
N GLN A 23 5.11 -2.39 0.88
CA GLN A 23 5.27 -2.80 2.27
C GLN A 23 6.27 -3.94 2.42
N PHE A 24 6.25 -4.91 1.51
CA PHE A 24 7.24 -5.99 1.50
C PHE A 24 8.63 -5.48 1.23
N ALA A 25 8.78 -4.55 0.28
CA ALA A 25 10.06 -3.93 0.01
C ALA A 25 10.60 -3.19 1.24
N ALA A 26 9.73 -2.44 1.92
CA ALA A 26 10.12 -1.75 3.15
C ALA A 26 10.50 -2.72 4.26
N LEU A 27 9.78 -3.84 4.37
CA LEU A 27 10.08 -4.86 5.37
C LEU A 27 11.44 -5.53 5.13
N ASP A 28 11.74 -5.87 3.87
CA ASP A 28 13.04 -6.43 3.50
C ASP A 28 14.17 -5.49 3.90
N LEU A 29 14.00 -4.19 3.65
CA LEU A 29 14.99 -3.19 4.03
C LEU A 29 15.08 -3.05 5.54
N GLN A 30 13.97 -3.18 6.26
CA GLN A 30 13.97 -3.17 7.72
C GLN A 30 14.78 -4.33 8.28
N LEU A 31 14.62 -5.53 7.71
CA LEU A 31 15.37 -6.72 8.11
C LEU A 31 16.87 -6.52 7.85
N PHE A 32 17.23 -5.91 6.73
CA PHE A 32 18.62 -5.56 6.44
C PHE A 32 19.16 -4.59 7.48
N LEU A 33 18.37 -3.59 7.88
CA LEU A 33 18.78 -2.60 8.89
C LEU A 33 18.97 -3.23 10.28
N ASP A 34 18.30 -4.33 10.58
CA ASP A 34 18.49 -5.03 11.85
C ASP A 34 19.92 -5.51 12.02
N THR A 35 20.60 -5.83 10.92
CA THR A 35 22.02 -6.24 10.93
C THR A 35 22.96 -5.13 10.50
N HIS A 36 22.45 -4.07 9.87
CA HIS A 36 23.22 -2.93 9.37
C HIS A 36 22.56 -1.62 9.79
N PRO A 37 22.50 -1.32 11.11
CA PRO A 37 21.66 -0.20 11.61
C PRO A 37 22.13 1.18 11.18
N ASN A 38 23.37 1.31 10.74
CA ASN A 38 23.95 2.61 10.35
C ASN A 38 23.93 2.84 8.84
N ASP A 39 23.26 1.97 8.07
CA ASP A 39 23.18 2.11 6.62
C ASP A 39 22.14 3.17 6.25
N THR A 40 22.62 4.41 6.07
CA THR A 40 21.74 5.55 5.78
C THR A 40 21.05 5.44 4.41
N GLU A 41 21.70 4.81 3.43
CA GLU A 41 21.13 4.59 2.11
C GLU A 41 19.89 3.68 2.20
N THR A 42 19.98 2.61 2.98
CA THR A 42 18.86 1.71 3.19
C THR A 42 17.71 2.40 3.91
N VAL A 43 18.00 3.24 4.92
CA VAL A 43 16.97 4.04 5.60
C VAL A 43 16.23 4.93 4.61
N THR A 44 16.97 5.59 3.73
CA THR A 44 16.38 6.47 2.71
C THR A 44 15.48 5.69 1.77
N LYS A 45 15.91 4.53 1.30
CA LYS A 45 15.11 3.66 0.42
C LYS A 45 13.85 3.18 1.10
N MET A 46 13.96 2.75 2.35
CA MET A 46 12.79 2.29 3.13
C MET A 46 11.77 3.40 3.28
N ARG A 47 12.23 4.60 3.60
CA ARG A 47 11.35 5.77 3.74
C ARG A 47 10.65 6.10 2.43
N ALA A 48 11.38 6.01 1.31
CA ALA A 48 10.82 6.25 -0.02
C ALA A 48 9.69 5.28 -0.34
N PHE A 49 9.86 3.98 -0.02
CA PHE A 49 8.80 2.99 -0.24
C PHE A 49 7.58 3.26 0.63
N LYS A 50 7.79 3.63 1.88
CA LYS A 50 6.68 3.99 2.79
C LYS A 50 5.92 5.21 2.28
N GLU A 51 6.62 6.22 1.79
CA GLU A 51 6.01 7.42 1.22
C GLU A 51 5.19 7.10 -0.02
N LYS A 52 5.69 6.20 -0.88
CA LYS A 52 4.95 5.77 -2.07
C LYS A 52 3.69 4.99 -1.72
N ALA A 53 3.71 4.25 -0.64
CA ALA A 53 2.56 3.47 -0.20
C ALA A 53 1.45 4.34 0.39
N GLN A 54 1.78 5.46 1.03
CA GLN A 54 0.80 6.31 1.72
C GLN A 54 -0.37 6.77 0.85
N PRO A 55 -0.16 7.37 -0.33
CA PRO A 55 -1.29 7.78 -1.14
C PRO A 55 -2.13 6.61 -1.64
N LEU A 56 -1.52 5.45 -1.84
CA LEU A 56 -2.24 4.26 -2.26
C LEU A 56 -3.11 3.72 -1.13
N ILE A 57 -2.62 3.76 0.11
CA ILE A 57 -3.39 3.37 1.28
C ILE A 57 -4.60 4.30 1.46
N ALA A 58 -4.39 5.60 1.32
CA ALA A 58 -5.47 6.59 1.42
C ALA A 58 -6.54 6.35 0.35
N GLU A 59 -6.11 6.06 -0.88
CA GLU A 59 -7.03 5.75 -1.98
C GLU A 59 -7.80 4.47 -1.71
N TYR A 60 -7.14 3.44 -1.20
CA TYR A 60 -7.79 2.17 -0.84
C TYR A 60 -8.85 2.37 0.23
N GLU A 61 -8.53 3.11 1.29
CA GLU A 61 -9.47 3.42 2.36
C GLU A 61 -10.67 4.20 1.86
N SER A 62 -10.45 5.17 0.97
CA SER A 62 -11.51 5.96 0.36
C SER A 62 -12.48 5.10 -0.44
N LYS A 63 -11.95 4.17 -1.23
CA LYS A 63 -12.79 3.24 -2.00
C LYS A 63 -13.57 2.29 -1.10
N LEU A 64 -12.96 1.84 -0.02
CA LEU A 64 -13.59 0.96 0.94
C LEU A 64 -14.77 1.67 1.63
N GLU A 65 -14.60 2.92 2.04
CA GLU A 65 -15.66 3.71 2.65
C GLU A 65 -16.81 3.95 1.68
N LYS A 66 -16.51 4.24 0.42
CA LYS A 66 -17.52 4.41 -0.62
C LYS A 66 -18.34 3.15 -0.79
N MET A 67 -17.69 2.00 -0.79
CA MET A 67 -18.41 0.72 -0.87
C MET A 67 -19.32 0.49 0.33
N LYS A 68 -18.87 0.85 1.52
CA LYS A 68 -19.68 0.73 2.73
C LYS A 68 -20.93 1.61 2.65
N LYS A 69 -20.80 2.83 2.15
CA LYS A 69 -21.94 3.75 1.96
C LYS A 69 -22.94 3.19 0.97
N ASP A 70 -22.46 2.60 -0.11
CA ASP A 70 -23.33 2.03 -1.14
C ASP A 70 -24.10 0.81 -0.63
N LEU A 71 -23.57 0.11 0.37
CA LEU A 71 -24.24 -1.04 0.99
C LEU A 71 -25.25 -0.64 2.07
N MET A 72 -25.19 0.58 2.56
CA MET A 72 -26.11 1.10 3.56
C MET A 72 -27.24 1.88 2.92
#